data_79e4424fbadcae51e7ce7a9387ccefb7
#
_entry.id   79e4424fbadcae51e7ce7a9387ccefb7
#
_cell.length_a   1.000
_cell.length_b   1.000
_cell.length_c   1.000
_cell.angle_alpha   90.00
_cell.angle_beta   90.00
_cell.angle_gamma   90.00
#
_symmetry.space_group_name_H-M   'P 1'
#
loop_
_entity.id
_entity.type
_entity.pdbx_description
1 polymer ?
#
loop_
_entity_poly.entity_id
_entity_poly.type
_entity_poly.pdbx_seq_one_letter_code
_entity_poly.pdbx_strand_id
1 'polypeptide(L)'
;MNYLFSECSSLESLNLFDFNTMNVTDMSYMFTKCHSLLELKLSNFKTNNVIDMKNMFQFCSSLVELDLSNFNTTNVIDMSWMFNLCCSLRTLNINNFNTIKVKYMIGMFNKCSSLISLNIPNFKTKNVISMKNMFSECSSLKSLDLSNFNTINVTDMSQMFYLCTSLSFLNICNFNTNKVEKMDNMFCNYSKKCIVKVDDPIIKILLNK
;
A
#
# COMPACT_ATOMS: atom_id res chain seq x y z
N MET A 1 14.71 -6.25 -13.46
CA MET A 1 13.92 -5.33 -14.33
C MET A 1 13.60 -4.01 -13.61
N ASN A 2 14.42 -3.66 -12.63
CA ASN A 2 14.27 -2.37 -11.96
C ASN A 2 14.43 -1.20 -12.94
N TYR A 3 13.67 -0.12 -12.72
CA TYR A 3 13.66 1.11 -13.55
C TYR A 3 13.33 0.94 -15.04
N LEU A 4 12.85 -0.22 -15.52
CA LEU A 4 12.77 -0.52 -16.97
C LEU A 4 11.94 0.51 -17.76
N PHE A 5 10.82 0.98 -17.22
CA PHE A 5 9.95 2.00 -17.79
C PHE A 5 9.87 3.25 -16.92
N SER A 6 10.84 3.42 -16.00
CA SER A 6 10.87 4.58 -15.13
C SER A 6 10.92 5.88 -15.92
N GLU A 7 10.11 6.86 -15.46
CA GLU A 7 10.05 8.21 -16.04
C GLU A 7 9.51 8.27 -17.48
N CYS A 8 8.88 7.21 -17.98
CA CYS A 8 8.15 7.24 -19.25
C CYS A 8 6.85 8.05 -19.08
N SER A 9 7.00 9.35 -18.81
CA SER A 9 5.91 10.24 -18.38
C SER A 9 4.78 10.44 -19.39
N SER A 10 5.07 10.29 -20.68
CA SER A 10 4.09 10.43 -21.77
C SER A 10 3.49 9.10 -22.22
N LEU A 11 3.87 7.98 -21.60
CA LEU A 11 3.37 6.65 -21.95
C LEU A 11 1.92 6.49 -21.47
N GLU A 12 0.97 6.33 -22.40
CA GLU A 12 -0.46 6.17 -22.09
C GLU A 12 -0.87 4.70 -21.93
N SER A 13 -0.27 3.83 -22.73
CA SER A 13 -0.51 2.39 -22.67
C SER A 13 0.74 1.60 -23.01
N LEU A 14 0.82 0.36 -22.55
CA LEU A 14 1.97 -0.50 -22.77
C LEU A 14 1.55 -1.95 -22.92
N ASN A 15 1.91 -2.57 -24.05
CA ASN A 15 1.71 -3.99 -24.29
C ASN A 15 2.93 -4.79 -23.80
N LEU A 16 2.72 -5.62 -22.79
CA LEU A 16 3.77 -6.46 -22.19
C LEU A 16 3.47 -7.95 -22.35
N PHE A 17 2.63 -8.33 -23.33
CA PHE A 17 2.16 -9.71 -23.50
C PHE A 17 3.31 -10.71 -23.65
N ASP A 18 4.37 -10.37 -24.37
CA ASP A 18 5.50 -11.27 -24.64
C ASP A 18 6.64 -11.15 -23.60
N PHE A 19 6.42 -10.36 -22.52
CA PHE A 19 7.46 -10.18 -21.50
C PHE A 19 7.63 -11.43 -20.65
N ASN A 20 8.80 -12.04 -20.68
CA ASN A 20 9.17 -13.13 -19.80
C ASN A 20 9.78 -12.59 -18.49
N THR A 21 9.04 -12.71 -17.40
CA THR A 21 9.48 -12.25 -16.07
C THR A 21 9.87 -13.40 -15.12
N MET A 22 9.96 -14.64 -15.61
CA MET A 22 10.15 -15.84 -14.78
C MET A 22 11.39 -15.77 -13.87
N ASN A 23 12.48 -15.16 -14.35
CA ASN A 23 13.75 -15.09 -13.61
C ASN A 23 13.97 -13.71 -12.96
N VAL A 24 12.95 -12.84 -12.94
CA VAL A 24 13.08 -11.50 -12.37
C VAL A 24 13.00 -11.56 -10.86
N THR A 25 14.01 -11.00 -10.19
CA THR A 25 14.08 -10.90 -8.73
C THR A 25 13.83 -9.48 -8.21
N ASP A 26 13.98 -8.46 -9.06
CA ASP A 26 13.83 -7.06 -8.71
C ASP A 26 12.96 -6.35 -9.75
N MET A 27 11.79 -5.85 -9.30
CA MET A 27 10.83 -5.05 -10.06
C MET A 27 10.67 -3.64 -9.47
N SER A 28 11.59 -3.23 -8.59
CA SER A 28 11.53 -1.91 -7.97
C SER A 28 11.59 -0.80 -9.02
N TYR A 29 10.78 0.25 -8.82
CA TYR A 29 10.71 1.44 -9.69
C TYR A 29 10.32 1.16 -11.16
N MET A 30 9.83 -0.05 -11.49
CA MET A 30 9.67 -0.46 -12.90
C MET A 30 8.80 0.50 -13.71
N PHE A 31 7.73 1.06 -13.14
CA PHE A 31 6.81 2.01 -13.78
C PHE A 31 6.75 3.36 -13.05
N THR A 32 7.77 3.67 -12.23
CA THR A 32 7.73 4.91 -11.46
C THR A 32 7.68 6.13 -12.38
N LYS A 33 6.84 7.12 -12.01
CA LYS A 33 6.63 8.36 -12.78
C LYS A 33 6.08 8.17 -14.20
N CYS A 34 5.38 7.07 -14.48
CA CYS A 34 4.57 6.92 -15.68
C CYS A 34 3.26 7.70 -15.51
N HIS A 35 3.35 9.04 -15.50
CA HIS A 35 2.24 9.92 -15.15
C HIS A 35 1.02 9.78 -16.03
N SER A 36 1.20 9.56 -17.34
CA SER A 36 0.11 9.47 -18.31
C SER A 36 -0.44 8.07 -18.50
N LEU A 37 0.08 7.06 -17.79
CA LEU A 37 -0.32 5.67 -17.96
C LEU A 37 -1.78 5.48 -17.49
N LEU A 38 -2.67 5.15 -18.46
CA LEU A 38 -4.10 4.97 -18.24
C LEU A 38 -4.47 3.51 -17.99
N GLU A 39 -3.84 2.59 -18.70
CA GLU A 39 -4.09 1.16 -18.64
C GLU A 39 -2.76 0.38 -18.62
N LEU A 40 -2.71 -0.67 -17.78
CA LEU A 40 -1.55 -1.54 -17.68
C LEU A 40 -1.99 -2.99 -17.46
N LYS A 41 -1.73 -3.85 -18.44
CA LYS A 41 -2.04 -5.28 -18.37
C LYS A 41 -0.80 -6.09 -18.01
N LEU A 42 -0.85 -6.73 -16.83
CA LEU A 42 0.27 -7.51 -16.28
C LEU A 42 -0.09 -8.99 -16.05
N SER A 43 -1.14 -9.50 -16.70
CA SER A 43 -1.65 -10.86 -16.50
C SER A 43 -0.63 -11.97 -16.77
N ASN A 44 0.35 -11.70 -17.62
CA ASN A 44 1.41 -12.65 -17.98
C ASN A 44 2.64 -12.61 -17.06
N PHE A 45 2.70 -11.64 -16.14
CA PHE A 45 3.85 -11.51 -15.25
C PHE A 45 3.94 -12.69 -14.28
N LYS A 46 5.10 -13.33 -14.23
CA LYS A 46 5.46 -14.35 -13.24
C LYS A 46 6.35 -13.70 -12.18
N THR A 47 5.83 -13.54 -10.98
CA THR A 47 6.52 -12.81 -9.90
C THR A 47 7.03 -13.71 -8.77
N ASN A 48 7.07 -15.03 -9.00
CA ASN A 48 7.44 -16.02 -8.00
C ASN A 48 8.83 -15.80 -7.38
N ASN A 49 9.75 -15.22 -8.14
CA ASN A 49 11.13 -14.98 -7.71
C ASN A 49 11.40 -13.53 -7.27
N VAL A 50 10.38 -12.66 -7.32
CA VAL A 50 10.55 -11.23 -7.00
C VAL A 50 10.71 -11.04 -5.50
N ILE A 51 11.74 -10.28 -5.11
CA ILE A 51 12.10 -9.96 -3.74
C ILE A 51 11.81 -8.49 -3.43
N ASP A 52 11.92 -7.60 -4.41
CA ASP A 52 11.75 -6.15 -4.24
C ASP A 52 10.71 -5.61 -5.24
N MET A 53 9.67 -4.95 -4.69
CA MET A 53 8.61 -4.27 -5.45
C MET A 53 8.45 -2.81 -5.02
N LYS A 54 9.44 -2.25 -4.29
CA LYS A 54 9.35 -0.86 -3.82
C LYS A 54 9.19 0.10 -4.99
N ASN A 55 8.34 1.11 -4.82
CA ASN A 55 8.11 2.18 -5.80
C ASN A 55 7.63 1.70 -7.18
N MET A 56 7.19 0.43 -7.35
CA MET A 56 6.93 -0.16 -8.67
C MET A 56 5.95 0.67 -9.52
N PHE A 57 4.91 1.25 -8.91
CA PHE A 57 3.90 2.08 -9.58
C PHE A 57 3.85 3.51 -9.02
N GLN A 58 4.89 3.92 -8.32
CA GLN A 58 4.93 5.26 -7.73
C GLN A 58 4.74 6.34 -8.80
N PHE A 59 3.87 7.33 -8.53
CA PHE A 59 3.53 8.40 -9.47
C PHE A 59 2.86 7.94 -10.79
N CYS A 60 2.23 6.78 -10.85
CA CYS A 60 1.30 6.43 -11.93
C CYS A 60 -0.03 7.17 -11.70
N SER A 61 0.01 8.51 -11.82
CA SER A 61 -1.06 9.38 -11.34
C SER A 61 -2.36 9.32 -12.16
N SER A 62 -2.30 8.89 -13.42
CA SER A 62 -3.48 8.74 -14.29
C SER A 62 -4.08 7.33 -14.28
N LEU A 63 -3.42 6.35 -13.66
CA LEU A 63 -3.89 4.96 -13.64
C LEU A 63 -5.16 4.85 -12.79
N VAL A 64 -6.27 4.38 -13.39
CA VAL A 64 -7.58 4.30 -12.75
C VAL A 64 -7.85 2.95 -12.14
N GLU A 65 -7.43 1.87 -12.82
CA GLU A 65 -7.63 0.49 -12.40
C GLU A 65 -6.34 -0.30 -12.53
N LEU A 66 -6.09 -1.21 -11.57
CA LEU A 66 -4.93 -2.09 -11.63
C LEU A 66 -5.28 -3.46 -11.05
N ASP A 67 -5.14 -4.49 -11.87
CA ASP A 67 -5.30 -5.89 -11.44
C ASP A 67 -3.94 -6.58 -11.34
N LEU A 68 -3.59 -6.97 -10.11
CA LEU A 68 -2.38 -7.72 -9.77
C LEU A 68 -2.73 -9.06 -9.12
N SER A 69 -3.93 -9.59 -9.37
CA SER A 69 -4.42 -10.86 -8.78
C SER A 69 -3.55 -12.07 -9.14
N ASN A 70 -2.80 -12.00 -10.26
CA ASN A 70 -1.86 -13.03 -10.68
C ASN A 70 -0.47 -12.92 -10.00
N PHE A 71 -0.19 -11.83 -9.27
CA PHE A 71 1.12 -11.64 -8.64
C PHE A 71 1.31 -12.58 -7.44
N ASN A 72 2.38 -13.34 -7.46
CA ASN A 72 2.86 -14.09 -6.30
C ASN A 72 3.88 -13.24 -5.54
N THR A 73 3.52 -12.80 -4.34
CA THR A 73 4.36 -11.91 -3.52
C THR A 73 5.01 -12.62 -2.33
N THR A 74 4.98 -13.95 -2.30
CA THR A 74 5.46 -14.76 -1.17
C THR A 74 6.93 -14.51 -0.81
N ASN A 75 7.75 -14.09 -1.77
CA ASN A 75 9.18 -13.82 -1.56
C ASN A 75 9.50 -12.33 -1.39
N VAL A 76 8.53 -11.44 -1.52
CA VAL A 76 8.75 -9.99 -1.45
C VAL A 76 9.07 -9.56 -0.02
N ILE A 77 10.12 -8.73 0.12
CA ILE A 77 10.60 -8.18 1.38
C ILE A 77 10.25 -6.70 1.51
N ASP A 78 10.27 -5.95 0.41
CA ASP A 78 9.98 -4.50 0.41
C ASP A 78 8.85 -4.15 -0.56
N MET A 79 7.79 -3.54 -0.02
CA MET A 79 6.65 -2.98 -0.76
C MET A 79 6.49 -1.48 -0.50
N SER A 80 7.54 -0.82 0.03
CA SER A 80 7.47 0.60 0.35
C SER A 80 7.15 1.44 -0.89
N TRP A 81 6.21 2.37 -0.75
CA TRP A 81 5.82 3.34 -1.77
C TRP A 81 5.29 2.73 -3.07
N MET A 82 4.91 1.44 -3.06
CA MET A 82 4.54 0.69 -4.27
C MET A 82 3.46 1.40 -5.10
N PHE A 83 2.44 1.99 -4.47
CA PHE A 83 1.34 2.71 -5.11
C PHE A 83 1.31 4.19 -4.72
N ASN A 84 2.41 4.72 -4.16
CA ASN A 84 2.46 6.11 -3.73
C ASN A 84 2.16 7.06 -4.88
N LEU A 85 1.25 8.03 -4.64
CA LEU A 85 0.83 9.02 -5.63
C LEU A 85 0.13 8.43 -6.88
N CYS A 86 -0.50 7.26 -6.75
CA CYS A 86 -1.49 6.77 -7.72
C CYS A 86 -2.83 7.50 -7.47
N CYS A 87 -2.86 8.80 -7.72
CA CYS A 87 -3.95 9.68 -7.27
C CYS A 87 -5.30 9.38 -7.92
N SER A 88 -5.33 8.87 -9.15
CA SER A 88 -6.56 8.50 -9.87
C SER A 88 -7.02 7.07 -9.65
N LEU A 89 -6.24 6.25 -8.92
CA LEU A 89 -6.51 4.83 -8.74
C LEU A 89 -7.79 4.62 -7.90
N ARG A 90 -8.84 4.06 -8.53
CA ARG A 90 -10.13 3.77 -7.92
C ARG A 90 -10.29 2.31 -7.54
N THR A 91 -9.77 1.42 -8.39
CA THR A 91 -9.87 -0.03 -8.22
C THR A 91 -8.48 -0.66 -8.22
N LEU A 92 -8.18 -1.39 -7.14
CA LEU A 92 -6.93 -2.11 -6.99
C LEU A 92 -7.21 -3.54 -6.53
N ASN A 93 -6.86 -4.53 -7.35
CA ASN A 93 -7.01 -5.94 -7.00
C ASN A 93 -5.65 -6.54 -6.62
N ILE A 94 -5.45 -6.70 -5.32
CA ILE A 94 -4.28 -7.31 -4.68
C ILE A 94 -4.70 -8.41 -3.69
N ASN A 95 -5.85 -9.03 -3.93
CA ASN A 95 -6.44 -10.02 -3.01
C ASN A 95 -5.54 -11.23 -2.75
N ASN A 96 -4.64 -11.57 -3.68
CA ASN A 96 -3.72 -12.69 -3.57
C ASN A 96 -2.35 -12.33 -2.98
N PHE A 97 -2.13 -11.06 -2.59
CA PHE A 97 -0.85 -10.67 -2.00
C PHE A 97 -0.59 -11.43 -0.69
N ASN A 98 0.50 -12.17 -0.66
CA ASN A 98 1.02 -12.81 0.54
C ASN A 98 2.20 -12.00 1.07
N THR A 99 2.04 -11.38 2.22
CA THR A 99 3.04 -10.46 2.79
C THR A 99 3.85 -11.06 3.94
N ILE A 100 3.88 -12.39 4.03
CA ILE A 100 4.51 -13.08 5.17
C ILE A 100 6.00 -12.74 5.37
N LYS A 101 6.73 -12.40 4.30
CA LYS A 101 8.15 -12.03 4.35
C LYS A 101 8.39 -10.52 4.33
N VAL A 102 7.34 -9.72 4.14
CA VAL A 102 7.47 -8.27 4.00
C VAL A 102 7.91 -7.64 5.32
N LYS A 103 8.95 -6.82 5.25
CA LYS A 103 9.50 -6.03 6.37
C LYS A 103 9.17 -4.55 6.28
N TYR A 104 8.95 -4.02 5.07
CA TYR A 104 8.73 -2.59 4.84
C TYR A 104 7.47 -2.36 4.02
N MET A 105 6.54 -1.57 4.58
CA MET A 105 5.29 -1.12 3.94
C MET A 105 5.15 0.41 4.03
N ILE A 106 6.27 1.13 4.09
CA ILE A 106 6.29 2.58 4.22
C ILE A 106 5.57 3.21 3.03
N GLY A 107 4.54 4.02 3.29
CA GLY A 107 3.82 4.76 2.27
C GLY A 107 3.21 3.92 1.14
N MET A 108 2.94 2.62 1.35
CA MET A 108 2.52 1.72 0.27
C MET A 108 1.33 2.25 -0.53
N PHE A 109 0.36 2.90 0.13
CA PHE A 109 -0.83 3.49 -0.48
C PHE A 109 -0.89 5.02 -0.27
N ASN A 110 0.23 5.65 0.09
CA ASN A 110 0.25 7.09 0.35
C ASN A 110 -0.24 7.87 -0.87
N LYS A 111 -1.18 8.79 -0.63
CA LYS A 111 -1.81 9.63 -1.68
C LYS A 111 -2.56 8.86 -2.77
N CYS A 112 -3.07 7.67 -2.48
CA CYS A 112 -4.09 7.01 -3.32
C CYS A 112 -5.44 7.71 -3.06
N SER A 113 -5.54 9.00 -3.44
CA SER A 113 -6.63 9.87 -3.03
C SER A 113 -8.00 9.51 -3.62
N SER A 114 -8.05 8.78 -4.74
CA SER A 114 -9.29 8.31 -5.37
C SER A 114 -9.71 6.90 -4.95
N LEU A 115 -8.91 6.18 -4.15
CA LEU A 115 -9.20 4.81 -3.74
C LEU A 115 -10.37 4.79 -2.75
N ILE A 116 -11.49 4.16 -3.15
CA ILE A 116 -12.76 4.17 -2.39
C ILE A 116 -12.80 3.03 -1.38
N SER A 117 -12.27 1.87 -1.76
CA SER A 117 -12.22 0.67 -0.94
C SER A 117 -10.92 -0.10 -1.19
N LEU A 118 -10.45 -0.80 -0.18
CA LEU A 118 -9.27 -1.66 -0.27
C LEU A 118 -9.52 -2.95 0.49
N ASN A 119 -9.40 -4.08 -0.21
CA ASN A 119 -9.56 -5.40 0.39
C ASN A 119 -8.20 -6.12 0.45
N ILE A 120 -7.70 -6.35 1.67
CA ILE A 120 -6.37 -6.93 1.94
C ILE A 120 -6.44 -8.07 2.98
N PRO A 121 -7.30 -9.08 2.77
CA PRO A 121 -7.57 -10.12 3.77
C PRO A 121 -6.36 -11.01 4.05
N ASN A 122 -5.45 -11.14 3.09
CA ASN A 122 -4.31 -12.04 3.15
C ASN A 122 -3.00 -11.38 3.64
N PHE A 123 -3.05 -10.09 4.01
CA PHE A 123 -1.87 -9.40 4.54
C PHE A 123 -1.46 -10.00 5.89
N LYS A 124 -0.20 -10.46 5.99
CA LYS A 124 0.43 -10.97 7.20
C LYS A 124 1.55 -10.02 7.60
N THR A 125 1.35 -9.25 8.67
CA THR A 125 2.21 -8.12 9.00
C THR A 125 3.15 -8.36 10.18
N LYS A 126 3.22 -9.59 10.71
CA LYS A 126 4.06 -9.94 11.87
C LYS A 126 5.53 -9.54 11.71
N ASN A 127 6.05 -9.54 10.48
CA ASN A 127 7.46 -9.21 10.20
C ASN A 127 7.68 -7.75 9.79
N VAL A 128 6.60 -6.96 9.71
CA VAL A 128 6.70 -5.55 9.32
C VAL A 128 7.28 -4.70 10.44
N ILE A 129 8.26 -3.86 10.10
CA ILE A 129 8.99 -3.00 11.02
C ILE A 129 8.47 -1.56 10.96
N SER A 130 8.04 -1.08 9.79
CA SER A 130 7.49 0.27 9.63
C SER A 130 6.28 0.29 8.73
N MET A 131 5.24 1.00 9.20
CA MET A 131 4.00 1.31 8.49
C MET A 131 3.79 2.82 8.33
N LYS A 132 4.89 3.59 8.45
CA LYS A 132 4.86 5.05 8.30
C LYS A 132 4.16 5.44 7.00
N ASN A 133 3.22 6.39 7.06
CA ASN A 133 2.46 6.91 5.91
C ASN A 133 1.67 5.86 5.10
N MET A 134 1.45 4.63 5.60
CA MET A 134 0.94 3.53 4.76
C MET A 134 -0.36 3.87 4.06
N PHE A 135 -1.28 4.60 4.69
CA PHE A 135 -2.57 5.05 4.14
C PHE A 135 -2.73 6.57 4.18
N SER A 136 -1.64 7.30 4.37
CA SER A 136 -1.66 8.76 4.45
C SER A 136 -2.27 9.36 3.19
N GLU A 137 -3.18 10.32 3.34
CA GLU A 137 -3.87 11.03 2.26
C GLU A 137 -4.72 10.12 1.33
N CYS A 138 -5.17 8.95 1.82
CA CYS A 138 -6.22 8.16 1.17
C CYS A 138 -7.59 8.82 1.42
N SER A 139 -7.78 10.01 0.86
CA SER A 139 -8.89 10.90 1.24
C SER A 139 -10.28 10.42 0.84
N SER A 140 -10.40 9.52 -0.16
CA SER A 140 -11.68 8.93 -0.60
C SER A 140 -12.01 7.59 0.06
N LEU A 141 -11.08 7.00 0.83
CA LEU A 141 -11.25 5.68 1.44
C LEU A 141 -12.33 5.73 2.53
N LYS A 142 -13.40 4.93 2.36
CA LYS A 142 -14.59 4.97 3.24
C LYS A 142 -14.50 4.02 4.42
N SER A 143 -13.91 2.86 4.22
CA SER A 143 -13.78 1.85 5.27
C SER A 143 -12.47 1.08 5.11
N LEU A 144 -11.89 0.68 6.23
CA LEU A 144 -10.66 -0.11 6.25
C LEU A 144 -10.70 -1.10 7.42
N ASP A 145 -10.62 -2.38 7.10
CA ASP A 145 -10.50 -3.44 8.10
C ASP A 145 -9.07 -3.98 8.10
N LEU A 146 -8.36 -3.73 9.19
CA LEU A 146 -6.99 -4.18 9.46
C LEU A 146 -6.95 -5.13 10.65
N SER A 147 -8.06 -5.81 10.98
CA SER A 147 -8.12 -6.78 12.08
C SER A 147 -7.18 -7.97 11.90
N ASN A 148 -6.76 -8.24 10.64
CA ASN A 148 -5.74 -9.26 10.34
C ASN A 148 -4.29 -8.78 10.54
N PHE A 149 -4.06 -7.48 10.82
CA PHE A 149 -2.72 -6.94 11.02
C PHE A 149 -2.18 -7.28 12.41
N ASN A 150 -0.94 -7.76 12.44
CA ASN A 150 -0.18 -7.96 13.67
C ASN A 150 0.98 -6.94 13.67
N THR A 151 0.92 -5.98 14.59
CA THR A 151 1.87 -4.86 14.65
C THR A 151 2.93 -5.00 15.74
N ILE A 152 3.10 -6.19 16.30
CA ILE A 152 3.99 -6.45 17.46
C ILE A 152 5.47 -6.07 17.22
N ASN A 153 5.91 -5.99 15.97
CA ASN A 153 7.28 -5.61 15.60
C ASN A 153 7.38 -4.23 14.93
N VAL A 154 6.26 -3.52 14.81
CA VAL A 154 6.25 -2.18 14.20
C VAL A 154 6.84 -1.17 15.16
N THR A 155 7.79 -0.35 14.67
CA THR A 155 8.43 0.72 15.44
C THR A 155 7.97 2.11 14.99
N ASP A 156 7.45 2.27 13.78
CA ASP A 156 7.01 3.57 13.25
C ASP A 156 5.64 3.45 12.56
N MET A 157 4.65 4.16 13.12
CA MET A 157 3.29 4.32 12.60
C MET A 157 2.97 5.79 12.29
N SER A 158 3.99 6.66 12.19
CA SER A 158 3.79 8.09 11.95
C SER A 158 2.97 8.31 10.70
N GLN A 159 1.95 9.19 10.80
CA GLN A 159 1.08 9.61 9.69
C GLN A 159 0.33 8.45 9.00
N MET A 160 0.16 7.28 9.65
CA MET A 160 -0.42 6.10 9.01
C MET A 160 -1.82 6.37 8.41
N PHE A 161 -2.65 7.18 9.08
CA PHE A 161 -4.01 7.57 8.63
C PHE A 161 -4.17 9.09 8.49
N TYR A 162 -3.06 9.81 8.32
CA TYR A 162 -3.07 11.26 8.13
C TYR A 162 -3.95 11.65 6.93
N LEU A 163 -4.85 12.63 7.11
CA LEU A 163 -5.78 13.11 6.07
C LEU A 163 -6.67 12.03 5.42
N CYS A 164 -7.02 10.95 6.12
CA CYS A 164 -8.06 10.01 5.69
C CYS A 164 -9.46 10.62 5.95
N THR A 165 -9.82 11.65 5.20
CA THR A 165 -10.97 12.53 5.50
C THR A 165 -12.34 11.92 5.26
N SER A 166 -12.46 10.87 4.42
CA SER A 166 -13.72 10.18 4.13
C SER A 166 -13.93 8.91 4.95
N LEU A 167 -12.97 8.55 5.81
CA LEU A 167 -13.02 7.29 6.54
C LEU A 167 -14.18 7.31 7.56
N SER A 168 -15.11 6.38 7.41
CA SER A 168 -16.28 6.22 8.30
C SER A 168 -16.15 5.01 9.22
N PHE A 169 -15.32 4.03 8.87
CA PHE A 169 -15.06 2.85 9.68
C PHE A 169 -13.58 2.44 9.56
N LEU A 170 -12.94 2.20 10.70
CA LEU A 170 -11.57 1.70 10.80
C LEU A 170 -11.51 0.60 11.87
N ASN A 171 -11.08 -0.60 11.50
CA ASN A 171 -10.88 -1.71 12.43
C ASN A 171 -9.38 -2.00 12.60
N ILE A 172 -8.86 -1.66 13.77
CA ILE A 172 -7.47 -1.86 14.21
C ILE A 172 -7.42 -2.56 15.58
N CYS A 173 -8.39 -3.44 15.85
CA CYS A 173 -8.53 -4.09 17.16
C CYS A 173 -7.29 -4.90 17.58
N ASN A 174 -6.54 -5.45 16.63
CA ASN A 174 -5.34 -6.25 16.90
C ASN A 174 -4.03 -5.46 16.85
N PHE A 175 -4.09 -4.13 16.75
CA PHE A 175 -2.88 -3.32 16.85
C PHE A 175 -2.26 -3.41 18.22
N ASN A 176 -0.94 -3.45 18.28
CA ASN A 176 -0.12 -3.47 19.48
C ASN A 176 0.99 -2.43 19.33
N THR A 177 1.08 -1.51 20.29
CA THR A 177 2.04 -0.40 20.26
C THR A 177 3.26 -0.60 21.15
N ASN A 178 3.46 -1.77 21.74
CA ASN A 178 4.53 -2.01 22.73
C ASN A 178 5.95 -1.70 22.23
N LYS A 179 6.19 -1.80 20.92
CA LYS A 179 7.49 -1.48 20.29
C LYS A 179 7.44 -0.20 19.46
N VAL A 180 6.32 0.48 19.41
CA VAL A 180 6.19 1.69 18.59
C VAL A 180 6.90 2.85 19.24
N GLU A 181 7.88 3.41 18.54
CA GLU A 181 8.67 4.56 18.96
C GLU A 181 8.10 5.87 18.38
N LYS A 182 7.43 5.81 17.22
CA LYS A 182 6.93 6.98 16.50
C LYS A 182 5.48 6.78 16.04
N MET A 183 4.61 7.71 16.44
CA MET A 183 3.19 7.77 16.04
C MET A 183 2.75 9.21 15.72
N ASP A 184 3.69 10.09 15.34
CA ASP A 184 3.40 11.50 15.08
C ASP A 184 2.35 11.64 13.99
N ASN A 185 1.31 12.43 14.27
CA ASN A 185 0.22 12.73 13.35
C ASN A 185 -0.52 11.48 12.80
N MET A 186 -0.48 10.33 13.49
CA MET A 186 -1.09 9.08 13.00
C MET A 186 -2.55 9.28 12.58
N PHE A 187 -3.32 10.07 13.32
CA PHE A 187 -4.74 10.37 13.06
C PHE A 187 -4.99 11.86 12.80
N CYS A 188 -3.97 12.64 12.46
CA CYS A 188 -4.14 14.08 12.23
C CYS A 188 -5.01 14.31 10.98
N ASN A 189 -6.07 15.13 11.14
CA ASN A 189 -7.02 15.46 10.07
C ASN A 189 -7.71 14.24 9.44
N TYR A 190 -7.83 13.11 10.14
CA TYR A 190 -8.73 12.03 9.72
C TYR A 190 -10.20 12.41 9.98
N SER A 191 -11.14 11.63 9.48
CA SER A 191 -12.57 11.88 9.68
C SER A 191 -12.96 11.78 11.15
N LYS A 192 -13.43 12.87 11.76
CA LYS A 192 -13.96 12.88 13.14
C LYS A 192 -15.23 12.04 13.33
N LYS A 193 -15.90 11.67 12.24
CA LYS A 193 -17.08 10.79 12.27
C LYS A 193 -16.72 9.31 12.11
N CYS A 194 -15.44 8.98 12.02
CA CYS A 194 -14.97 7.61 11.87
C CYS A 194 -15.25 6.80 13.13
N ILE A 195 -15.89 5.65 12.95
CA ILE A 195 -16.01 4.64 14.03
C ILE A 195 -14.72 3.83 14.01
N VAL A 196 -13.91 3.96 15.06
CA VAL A 196 -12.65 3.23 15.22
C VAL A 196 -12.81 2.09 16.20
N LYS A 197 -12.63 0.85 15.73
CA LYS A 197 -12.50 -0.33 16.61
C LYS A 197 -11.04 -0.51 16.98
N VAL A 198 -10.70 -0.34 18.25
CA VAL A 198 -9.33 -0.42 18.77
C VAL A 198 -9.32 -0.95 20.19
N ASP A 199 -8.35 -1.82 20.50
CA ASP A 199 -8.15 -2.36 21.85
C ASP A 199 -6.93 -1.74 22.54
N ASP A 200 -5.91 -1.34 21.77
CA ASP A 200 -4.67 -0.75 22.28
C ASP A 200 -4.93 0.55 23.07
N PRO A 201 -4.47 0.61 24.34
CA PRO A 201 -4.77 1.74 25.23
C PRO A 201 -4.10 3.05 24.80
N ILE A 202 -2.92 2.98 24.18
CA ILE A 202 -2.20 4.19 23.75
C ILE A 202 -2.92 4.82 22.56
N ILE A 203 -3.37 3.99 21.60
CA ILE A 203 -4.15 4.49 20.46
C ILE A 203 -5.48 5.08 20.93
N LYS A 204 -6.17 4.47 21.92
CA LYS A 204 -7.40 5.06 22.51
C LYS A 204 -7.16 6.46 23.05
N ILE A 205 -6.02 6.69 23.70
CA ILE A 205 -5.65 8.03 24.21
C ILE A 205 -5.41 9.01 23.07
N LEU A 206 -4.78 8.58 21.98
CA LEU A 206 -4.52 9.44 20.81
C LEU A 206 -5.80 9.87 20.11
N LEU A 207 -6.81 9.01 20.04
CA LEU A 207 -8.10 9.28 19.39
C LEU A 207 -8.98 10.26 20.19
N ASN A 208 -8.73 10.41 21.48
CA ASN A 208 -9.48 11.29 22.38
C ASN A 208 -8.86 12.70 22.51
N LYS A 209 -7.78 12.98 21.84
CA LYS A 209 -7.12 14.30 21.74
C LYS A 209 -7.59 15.07 20.52
#